data_94b65fbcb6f5bfe38656227e3ebb68bb
#
_entry.id   94b65fbcb6f5bfe38656227e3ebb68bb
#
_cell.length_a   1.000
_cell.length_b   1.000
_cell.length_c   1.000
_cell.angle_alpha   90.00
_cell.angle_beta   90.00
_cell.angle_gamma   90.00
#
_symmetry.space_group_name_H-M   'P 1'
#
loop_
_entity.id
_entity.type
_entity.pdbx_description
1 polymer ?
#
loop_
_entity_poly.entity_id
_entity_poly.type
_entity_poly.pdbx_seq_one_letter_code
_entity_poly.pdbx_strand_id
1 'polypeptide(L)'
;TAGMLAGLVTGLFHTACGIPAILAGILTQLALYSVNLRIMGTGTGGGKANLPISVDKYSLLVSARYVRKLALNNPILVLVIFCAVLIGVLYWFFGTELGCSLRATGANQHMARAQGINTNITIVLGLMVSNGLVALAGGLLAQYQGFSDINMGRGAIVIGLAAVIIGEVIFGKIFRNFALKLTAAVIGAIIYYIVMNFVLRMGLST
;
A
#
# COMPACT_ATOMS: atom_id res chain seq x y z
N THR A 1 6.57 -7.98 6.53
CA THR A 1 6.79 -9.42 6.23
C THR A 1 5.48 -10.12 5.85
N ALA A 2 4.39 -10.04 6.64
CA ALA A 2 3.11 -10.72 6.34
C ALA A 2 2.53 -10.31 4.98
N GLY A 3 2.53 -9.00 4.64
CA GLY A 3 2.08 -8.52 3.34
C GLY A 3 2.92 -9.04 2.17
N MET A 4 4.25 -9.19 2.37
CA MET A 4 5.12 -9.77 1.35
C MET A 4 4.81 -11.26 1.10
N LEU A 5 4.48 -12.01 2.15
CA LEU A 5 4.02 -13.40 2.02
C LEU A 5 2.69 -13.49 1.26
N ALA A 6 1.75 -12.58 1.55
CA ALA A 6 0.52 -12.47 0.78
C ALA A 6 0.77 -12.18 -0.71
N GLY A 7 1.71 -11.27 -1.00
CA GLY A 7 2.15 -10.97 -2.35
C GLY A 7 2.82 -12.15 -3.05
N LEU A 8 3.59 -12.96 -2.32
CA LEU A 8 4.19 -14.18 -2.82
C LEU A 8 3.11 -15.20 -3.23
N VAL A 9 2.09 -15.42 -2.39
CA VAL A 9 0.97 -16.33 -2.69
C VAL A 9 0.22 -15.86 -3.94
N THR A 10 -0.11 -14.56 -4.02
CA THR A 10 -0.76 -13.97 -5.21
C THR A 10 0.10 -14.16 -6.46
N GLY A 11 1.39 -13.92 -6.34
CA GLY A 11 2.35 -14.08 -7.44
C GLY A 11 2.46 -15.54 -7.92
N LEU A 12 2.46 -16.49 -7.01
CA LEU A 12 2.47 -17.92 -7.35
C LEU A 12 1.18 -18.34 -8.07
N PHE A 13 0.01 -17.90 -7.62
CA PHE A 13 -1.24 -18.17 -8.32
C PHE A 13 -1.23 -17.61 -9.74
N HIS A 14 -0.68 -16.42 -9.93
CA HIS A 14 -0.59 -15.84 -11.25
C HIS A 14 0.44 -16.54 -12.15
N THR A 15 1.65 -16.82 -11.64
CA THR A 15 2.76 -17.31 -12.47
C THR A 15 2.78 -18.83 -12.62
N ALA A 16 2.48 -19.58 -11.56
CA ALA A 16 2.51 -21.05 -11.58
C ALA A 16 1.17 -21.67 -12.02
N CYS A 17 0.05 -21.09 -11.57
CA CYS A 17 -1.29 -21.61 -11.93
C CYS A 17 -1.86 -20.96 -13.22
N GLY A 18 -1.19 -19.94 -13.77
CA GLY A 18 -1.66 -19.25 -14.98
C GLY A 18 -2.95 -18.44 -14.80
N ILE A 19 -3.35 -18.16 -13.55
CA ILE A 19 -4.59 -17.44 -13.23
C ILE A 19 -4.41 -15.95 -13.59
N PRO A 20 -5.40 -15.29 -14.22
CA PRO A 20 -5.35 -13.84 -14.47
C PRO A 20 -5.02 -13.06 -13.19
N ALA A 21 -4.16 -12.03 -13.30
CA ALA A 21 -3.64 -11.29 -12.13
C ALA A 21 -4.74 -10.71 -11.22
N ILE A 22 -5.83 -10.21 -11.84
CA ILE A 22 -6.98 -9.67 -11.10
C ILE A 22 -7.65 -10.77 -10.28
N LEU A 23 -7.88 -11.95 -10.87
CA LEU A 23 -8.53 -13.07 -10.20
C LEU A 23 -7.65 -13.64 -9.08
N ALA A 24 -6.34 -13.76 -9.31
CA ALA A 24 -5.37 -14.17 -8.28
C ALA A 24 -5.40 -13.21 -7.08
N GLY A 25 -5.50 -11.90 -7.33
CA GLY A 25 -5.63 -10.89 -6.29
C GLY A 25 -6.92 -11.05 -5.47
N ILE A 26 -8.05 -11.25 -6.12
CA ILE A 26 -9.35 -11.45 -5.46
C ILE A 26 -9.34 -12.73 -4.61
N LEU A 27 -8.80 -13.84 -5.11
CA LEU A 27 -8.68 -15.09 -4.36
C LEU A 27 -7.82 -14.91 -3.10
N THR A 28 -6.67 -14.26 -3.23
CA THR A 28 -5.80 -13.97 -2.07
C THR A 28 -6.50 -13.04 -1.07
N GLN A 29 -7.23 -12.05 -1.53
CA GLN A 29 -7.99 -11.14 -0.66
C GLN A 29 -9.05 -11.89 0.14
N LEU A 30 -9.81 -12.77 -0.49
CA LEU A 30 -10.85 -13.59 0.20
C LEU A 30 -10.23 -14.55 1.22
N ALA A 31 -9.11 -15.19 0.86
CA ALA A 31 -8.39 -16.08 1.76
C ALA A 31 -7.86 -15.31 2.99
N LEU A 32 -7.22 -14.16 2.77
CA LEU A 32 -6.71 -13.30 3.84
C LEU A 32 -7.82 -12.72 4.73
N TYR A 33 -8.98 -12.41 4.14
CA TYR A 33 -10.14 -11.97 4.92
C TYR A 33 -10.53 -13.01 5.98
N SER A 34 -10.64 -14.29 5.57
CA SER A 34 -10.98 -15.39 6.49
C SER A 34 -9.89 -15.62 7.55
N VAL A 35 -8.62 -15.54 7.17
CA VAL A 35 -7.49 -15.68 8.09
C VAL A 35 -7.48 -14.54 9.11
N ASN A 36 -7.64 -13.29 8.65
CA ASN A 36 -7.67 -12.12 9.52
C ASN A 36 -8.84 -12.17 10.51
N LEU A 37 -10.04 -12.58 10.06
CA LEU A 37 -11.19 -12.76 10.91
C LEU A 37 -10.90 -13.76 12.03
N ARG A 38 -10.24 -14.87 11.70
CA ARG A 38 -9.86 -15.89 12.68
C ARG A 38 -8.83 -15.37 13.68
N ILE A 39 -7.80 -14.65 13.22
CA ILE A 39 -6.76 -14.07 14.08
C ILE A 39 -7.37 -13.03 15.03
N MET A 40 -8.24 -12.15 14.53
CA MET A 40 -8.91 -11.13 15.33
C MET A 40 -9.91 -11.72 16.32
N GLY A 41 -10.50 -12.89 16.03
CA GLY A 41 -11.46 -13.59 16.91
C GLY A 41 -10.84 -14.49 17.98
N THR A 42 -9.57 -14.85 17.87
CA THR A 42 -8.93 -15.88 18.71
C THR A 42 -8.82 -15.49 20.20
N GLY A 43 -8.96 -14.20 20.55
CA GLY A 43 -8.89 -13.73 21.95
C GLY A 43 -10.24 -13.55 22.66
N THR A 44 -11.39 -13.70 21.98
CA THR A 44 -12.69 -13.28 22.52
C THR A 44 -13.85 -14.23 22.20
N GLY A 45 -13.61 -15.45 21.74
CA GLY A 45 -14.67 -16.46 21.52
C GLY A 45 -15.67 -16.17 20.39
N GLY A 46 -15.47 -15.14 19.60
CA GLY A 46 -16.28 -14.81 18.43
C GLY A 46 -15.53 -13.82 17.54
N GLY A 47 -15.58 -14.00 16.21
CA GLY A 47 -14.90 -13.14 15.25
C GLY A 47 -15.31 -11.69 15.39
N LYS A 48 -14.49 -10.88 16.06
CA LYS A 48 -14.70 -9.43 16.13
C LYS A 48 -14.15 -8.79 14.87
N ALA A 49 -14.98 -8.09 14.14
CA ALA A 49 -14.59 -7.36 12.96
C ALA A 49 -13.74 -6.11 13.27
N ASN A 50 -13.80 -5.63 14.51
CA ASN A 50 -13.08 -4.44 14.99
C ASN A 50 -12.35 -4.77 16.29
N LEU A 51 -11.03 -4.48 16.33
CA LEU A 51 -10.18 -4.71 17.50
C LEU A 51 -9.53 -3.39 17.90
N PRO A 52 -9.82 -2.87 19.13
CA PRO A 52 -9.13 -1.69 19.63
C PRO A 52 -7.66 -2.01 19.91
N ILE A 53 -6.76 -1.14 19.48
CA ILE A 53 -5.33 -1.22 19.75
C ILE A 53 -5.07 -0.46 21.04
N SER A 54 -4.52 -1.17 22.08
CA SER A 54 -4.13 -0.52 23.35
C SER A 54 -2.95 0.41 23.14
N VAL A 55 -3.23 1.68 22.89
CA VAL A 55 -2.24 2.74 22.64
C VAL A 55 -1.30 2.94 23.84
N ASP A 56 -1.72 2.56 25.04
CA ASP A 56 -0.95 2.71 26.27
C ASP A 56 0.09 1.61 26.50
N LYS A 57 -0.06 0.46 25.86
CA LYS A 57 0.76 -0.74 26.09
C LYS A 57 1.95 -0.86 25.13
N TYR A 58 1.91 -0.17 23.99
CA TYR A 58 2.95 -0.23 22.96
C TYR A 58 3.41 1.16 22.54
N SER A 59 4.72 1.36 22.37
CA SER A 59 5.29 2.57 21.77
C SER A 59 4.99 2.60 20.27
N LEU A 60 3.85 3.16 19.88
CA LEU A 60 3.40 3.23 18.50
C LEU A 60 4.06 4.44 17.80
N LEU A 61 4.63 4.23 16.61
CA LEU A 61 5.39 5.24 15.85
C LEU A 61 4.55 6.47 15.44
N VAL A 62 3.25 6.30 15.22
CA VAL A 62 2.34 7.35 14.71
C VAL A 62 1.27 7.73 15.73
N SER A 63 1.36 7.23 16.96
CA SER A 63 0.43 7.60 18.01
C SER A 63 0.65 9.08 18.41
N ALA A 64 -0.45 9.82 18.52
CA ALA A 64 -0.44 11.22 18.96
C ALA A 64 0.31 11.47 20.29
N ARG A 65 0.39 10.44 21.16
CA ARG A 65 1.16 10.49 22.42
C ARG A 65 2.67 10.37 22.24
N TYR A 66 3.14 9.56 21.30
CA TYR A 66 4.57 9.38 21.03
C TYR A 66 5.14 10.58 20.30
N VAL A 67 4.38 11.15 19.37
CA VAL A 67 4.72 12.40 18.68
C VAL A 67 4.84 13.57 19.67
N ARG A 68 4.01 13.59 20.73
CA ARG A 68 4.09 14.60 21.79
C ARG A 68 5.34 14.44 22.68
N LYS A 69 5.85 13.21 22.88
CA LYS A 69 7.09 12.92 23.61
C LYS A 69 8.36 13.30 22.84
N LEU A 70 8.33 13.25 21.52
CA LEU A 70 9.45 13.58 20.62
C LEU A 70 9.60 15.09 20.36
N ALA A 71 8.84 15.96 21.06
CA ALA A 71 8.82 17.42 20.85
C ALA A 71 8.48 17.87 19.41
N LEU A 72 8.12 16.93 18.52
CA LEU A 72 7.60 17.19 17.19
C LEU A 72 6.09 17.40 17.32
N ASN A 73 5.69 18.63 17.53
CA ASN A 73 4.31 19.02 17.87
C ASN A 73 3.28 18.77 16.75
N ASN A 74 3.69 18.22 15.60
CA ASN A 74 2.84 18.01 14.44
C ASN A 74 2.94 16.57 13.91
N PRO A 75 1.87 15.73 14.01
CA PRO A 75 1.84 14.39 13.44
C PRO A 75 2.00 14.39 11.90
N ILE A 76 1.65 15.49 11.25
CA ILE A 76 1.82 15.69 9.80
C ILE A 76 3.30 15.66 9.43
N LEU A 77 4.18 16.27 10.24
CA LEU A 77 5.63 16.32 9.96
C LEU A 77 6.24 14.92 9.99
N VAL A 78 5.85 14.09 10.96
CA VAL A 78 6.30 12.68 11.04
C VAL A 78 5.86 11.89 9.82
N LEU A 79 4.62 12.07 9.37
CA LEU A 79 4.10 11.42 8.16
C LEU A 79 4.84 11.88 6.91
N VAL A 80 5.13 13.18 6.78
CA VAL A 80 5.90 13.73 5.64
C VAL A 80 7.32 13.16 5.60
N ILE A 81 8.01 13.13 6.75
CA ILE A 81 9.35 12.54 6.84
C ILE A 81 9.30 11.05 6.47
N PHE A 82 8.31 10.31 6.98
CA PHE A 82 8.14 8.90 6.67
C PHE A 82 7.91 8.67 5.16
N CYS A 83 7.04 9.46 4.53
CA CYS A 83 6.82 9.41 3.09
C CYS A 83 8.09 9.73 2.30
N ALA A 84 8.86 10.74 2.72
CA ALA A 84 10.11 11.10 2.08
C ALA A 84 11.14 9.98 2.16
N VAL A 85 11.29 9.35 3.33
CA VAL A 85 12.19 8.20 3.52
C VAL A 85 11.73 7.03 2.65
N LEU A 86 10.43 6.75 2.60
CA LEU A 86 9.87 5.66 1.80
C LEU A 86 10.10 5.89 0.31
N ILE A 87 9.89 7.11 -0.18
CA ILE A 87 10.20 7.50 -1.57
C ILE A 87 11.70 7.31 -1.85
N GLY A 88 12.58 7.71 -0.94
CA GLY A 88 14.02 7.53 -1.05
C GLY A 88 14.42 6.06 -1.15
N VAL A 89 13.87 5.21 -0.29
CA VAL A 89 14.12 3.76 -0.30
C VAL A 89 13.62 3.13 -1.60
N LEU A 90 12.42 3.49 -2.06
CA LEU A 90 11.88 3.00 -3.33
C LEU A 90 12.71 3.48 -4.52
N TYR A 91 13.13 4.74 -4.51
CA TYR A 91 13.99 5.27 -5.57
C TYR A 91 15.32 4.51 -5.66
N TRP A 92 15.95 4.26 -4.50
CA TRP A 92 17.16 3.46 -4.44
C TRP A 92 16.92 2.02 -4.92
N PHE A 93 15.86 1.36 -4.44
CA PHE A 93 15.51 0.00 -4.83
C PHE A 93 15.27 -0.13 -6.34
N PHE A 94 14.47 0.78 -6.92
CA PHE A 94 14.19 0.77 -8.37
C PHE A 94 15.37 1.24 -9.24
N GLY A 95 16.43 1.76 -8.64
CA GLY A 95 17.72 2.02 -9.26
C GLY A 95 18.65 0.80 -9.31
N THR A 96 18.36 -0.27 -8.54
CA THR A 96 19.13 -1.51 -8.58
C THR A 96 18.81 -2.34 -9.82
N GLU A 97 19.65 -3.33 -10.14
CA GLU A 97 19.43 -4.25 -11.27
C GLU A 97 18.09 -4.98 -11.19
N LEU A 98 17.70 -5.41 -9.96
CA LEU A 98 16.40 -6.03 -9.71
C LEU A 98 15.26 -5.06 -9.99
N GLY A 99 15.38 -3.81 -9.54
CA GLY A 99 14.38 -2.78 -9.79
C GLY A 99 14.26 -2.41 -11.27
N CYS A 100 15.37 -2.34 -11.99
CA CYS A 100 15.37 -2.13 -13.45
C CYS A 100 14.69 -3.29 -14.19
N SER A 101 14.99 -4.53 -13.81
CA SER A 101 14.36 -5.72 -14.36
C SER A 101 12.84 -5.74 -14.12
N LEU A 102 12.42 -5.29 -12.93
CA LEU A 102 11.03 -5.18 -12.54
C LEU A 102 10.27 -4.16 -13.40
N ARG A 103 10.89 -2.99 -13.64
CA ARG A 103 10.34 -1.95 -14.51
C ARG A 103 10.29 -2.39 -15.97
N ALA A 104 11.33 -3.07 -16.47
CA ALA A 104 11.37 -3.62 -17.82
C ALA A 104 10.27 -4.67 -18.05
N THR A 105 10.08 -5.58 -17.10
CA THR A 105 9.01 -6.59 -17.13
C THR A 105 7.63 -5.96 -17.12
N GLY A 106 7.43 -4.90 -16.33
CA GLY A 106 6.17 -4.15 -16.30
C GLY A 106 5.87 -3.38 -17.58
N ALA A 107 6.89 -2.92 -18.30
CA ALA A 107 6.71 -2.22 -19.55
C ALA A 107 6.43 -3.17 -20.73
N ASN A 108 7.22 -4.25 -20.86
CA ASN A 108 7.03 -5.25 -21.91
C ASN A 108 7.65 -6.59 -21.50
N GLN A 109 6.80 -7.57 -21.17
CA GLN A 109 7.23 -8.91 -20.75
C GLN A 109 7.97 -9.67 -21.85
N HIS A 110 7.56 -9.53 -23.12
CA HIS A 110 8.20 -10.23 -24.23
C HIS A 110 9.62 -9.73 -24.47
N MET A 111 9.80 -8.42 -24.41
CA MET A 111 11.13 -7.80 -24.54
C MET A 111 12.04 -8.20 -23.37
N ALA A 112 11.52 -8.21 -22.13
CA ALA A 112 12.28 -8.61 -20.95
C ALA A 112 12.76 -10.07 -21.06
N ARG A 113 11.90 -10.98 -21.55
CA ARG A 113 12.27 -12.39 -21.81
C ARG A 113 13.34 -12.53 -22.89
N ALA A 114 13.24 -11.74 -23.96
CA ALA A 114 14.22 -11.76 -25.03
C ALA A 114 15.63 -11.34 -24.54
N GLN A 115 15.68 -10.52 -23.47
CA GLN A 115 16.93 -10.12 -22.81
C GLN A 115 17.39 -11.10 -21.70
N GLY A 116 16.75 -12.26 -21.58
CA GLY A 116 17.13 -13.29 -20.59
C GLY A 116 16.58 -13.06 -19.18
N ILE A 117 15.70 -12.07 -18.97
CA ILE A 117 15.09 -11.82 -17.66
C ILE A 117 14.00 -12.84 -17.40
N ASN A 118 14.05 -13.52 -16.23
CA ASN A 118 12.97 -14.41 -15.81
C ASN A 118 11.77 -13.60 -15.31
N THR A 119 10.81 -13.37 -16.22
CA THR A 119 9.64 -12.54 -15.94
C THR A 119 8.75 -13.08 -14.83
N ASN A 120 8.70 -14.41 -14.63
CA ASN A 120 7.87 -15.01 -13.59
C ASN A 120 8.39 -14.63 -12.20
N ILE A 121 9.68 -14.75 -11.96
CA ILE A 121 10.31 -14.36 -10.69
C ILE A 121 10.15 -12.85 -10.47
N THR A 122 10.35 -12.07 -11.51
CA THR A 122 10.25 -10.62 -11.42
C THR A 122 8.82 -10.16 -11.08
N ILE A 123 7.78 -10.78 -11.67
CA ILE A 123 6.38 -10.50 -11.34
C ILE A 123 6.09 -10.84 -9.88
N VAL A 124 6.52 -12.02 -9.40
CA VAL A 124 6.34 -12.43 -8.00
C VAL A 124 7.00 -11.44 -7.05
N LEU A 125 8.26 -11.04 -7.33
CA LEU A 125 8.95 -10.02 -6.53
C LEU A 125 8.22 -8.69 -6.52
N GLY A 126 7.71 -8.24 -7.66
CA GLY A 126 6.93 -7.01 -7.76
C GLY A 126 5.68 -7.03 -6.90
N LEU A 127 4.94 -8.16 -6.93
CA LEU A 127 3.75 -8.35 -6.10
C LEU A 127 4.10 -8.45 -4.61
N MET A 128 5.23 -9.06 -4.24
CA MET A 128 5.70 -9.09 -2.85
C MET A 128 6.01 -7.68 -2.31
N VAL A 129 6.73 -6.87 -3.09
CA VAL A 129 7.07 -5.49 -2.70
C VAL A 129 5.81 -4.64 -2.60
N SER A 130 4.92 -4.71 -3.58
CA SER A 130 3.66 -3.96 -3.59
C SER A 130 2.78 -4.30 -2.41
N ASN A 131 2.50 -5.58 -2.16
CA ASN A 131 1.70 -6.01 -1.01
C ASN A 131 2.40 -5.72 0.33
N GLY A 132 3.73 -5.73 0.37
CA GLY A 132 4.52 -5.30 1.52
C GLY A 132 4.26 -3.84 1.88
N LEU A 133 4.24 -2.95 0.88
CA LEU A 133 3.94 -1.52 1.04
C LEU A 133 2.49 -1.29 1.49
N VAL A 134 1.54 -2.01 0.91
CA VAL A 134 0.12 -1.94 1.31
C VAL A 134 -0.06 -2.37 2.77
N ALA A 135 0.57 -3.47 3.18
CA ALA A 135 0.51 -3.93 4.58
C ALA A 135 1.17 -2.93 5.55
N LEU A 136 2.26 -2.27 5.14
CA LEU A 136 2.89 -1.23 5.93
C LEU A 136 1.96 -0.02 6.08
N ALA A 137 1.33 0.42 5.00
CA ALA A 137 0.34 1.51 5.02
C ALA A 137 -0.85 1.16 5.92
N GLY A 138 -1.39 -0.07 5.84
CA GLY A 138 -2.47 -0.55 6.71
C GLY A 138 -2.08 -0.56 8.18
N GLY A 139 -0.85 -0.98 8.50
CA GLY A 139 -0.32 -0.95 9.86
C GLY A 139 -0.19 0.46 10.42
N LEU A 140 0.26 1.42 9.63
CA LEU A 140 0.34 2.83 10.03
C LEU A 140 -1.05 3.45 10.23
N LEU A 141 -1.99 3.12 9.34
CA LEU A 141 -3.36 3.60 9.45
C LEU A 141 -4.04 3.07 10.72
N ALA A 142 -3.86 1.79 11.04
CA ALA A 142 -4.38 1.19 12.27
C ALA A 142 -3.77 1.83 13.53
N GLN A 143 -2.47 2.18 13.51
CA GLN A 143 -1.82 2.91 14.60
C GLN A 143 -2.38 4.33 14.75
N TYR A 144 -2.64 5.03 13.65
CA TYR A 144 -3.20 6.37 13.66
C TYR A 144 -4.63 6.40 14.20
N GLN A 145 -5.46 5.45 13.76
CA GLN A 145 -6.87 5.37 14.18
C GLN A 145 -7.05 4.77 15.58
N GLY A 146 -6.06 4.02 16.09
CA GLY A 146 -6.15 3.35 17.39
C GLY A 146 -7.02 2.10 17.41
N PHE A 147 -7.50 1.64 16.25
CA PHE A 147 -8.24 0.40 16.09
C PHE A 147 -7.93 -0.25 14.73
N SER A 148 -8.13 -1.55 14.64
CA SER A 148 -8.01 -2.31 13.40
C SER A 148 -9.37 -2.89 13.03
N ASP A 149 -9.88 -2.53 11.86
CA ASP A 149 -11.12 -3.05 11.29
C ASP A 149 -10.81 -3.88 10.06
N ILE A 150 -11.47 -5.02 9.92
CA ILE A 150 -11.28 -5.93 8.79
C ILE A 150 -11.75 -5.30 7.46
N ASN A 151 -12.66 -4.34 7.52
CA ASN A 151 -13.20 -3.64 6.36
C ASN A 151 -12.41 -2.37 5.97
N MET A 152 -11.35 -2.03 6.69
CA MET A 152 -10.53 -0.83 6.47
C MET A 152 -10.00 -0.70 5.04
N GLY A 153 -9.75 -1.84 4.37
CA GLY A 153 -9.27 -1.91 2.99
C GLY A 153 -10.37 -1.85 1.93
N ARG A 154 -11.66 -1.84 2.32
CA ARG A 154 -12.75 -1.75 1.35
C ARG A 154 -12.76 -0.36 0.71
N GLY A 155 -12.82 -0.33 -0.62
CA GLY A 155 -12.74 0.92 -1.38
C GLY A 155 -11.32 1.48 -1.57
N ALA A 156 -10.31 0.98 -0.86
CA ALA A 156 -8.93 1.46 -0.98
C ALA A 156 -8.38 1.32 -2.41
N ILE A 157 -8.83 0.32 -3.16
CA ILE A 157 -8.44 0.12 -4.58
C ILE A 157 -8.93 1.31 -5.42
N VAL A 158 -10.18 1.73 -5.25
CA VAL A 158 -10.78 2.84 -6.01
C VAL A 158 -10.08 4.15 -5.64
N ILE A 159 -9.89 4.39 -4.35
CA ILE A 159 -9.20 5.58 -3.82
C ILE A 159 -7.75 5.62 -4.33
N GLY A 160 -7.04 4.52 -4.26
CA GLY A 160 -5.65 4.42 -4.71
C GLY A 160 -5.51 4.63 -6.21
N LEU A 161 -6.38 4.02 -7.01
CA LEU A 161 -6.38 4.20 -8.46
C LEU A 161 -6.70 5.64 -8.83
N ALA A 162 -7.73 6.23 -8.24
CA ALA A 162 -8.09 7.62 -8.48
C ALA A 162 -6.95 8.58 -8.10
N ALA A 163 -6.30 8.37 -6.96
CA ALA A 163 -5.16 9.17 -6.51
C ALA A 163 -3.99 9.12 -7.49
N VAL A 164 -3.64 7.93 -7.99
CA VAL A 164 -2.55 7.75 -8.96
C VAL A 164 -2.90 8.42 -10.29
N ILE A 165 -4.13 8.22 -10.80
CA ILE A 165 -4.57 8.82 -12.06
C ILE A 165 -4.55 10.35 -11.95
N ILE A 166 -5.08 10.94 -10.87
CA ILE A 166 -5.06 12.39 -10.65
C ILE A 166 -3.61 12.90 -10.63
N GLY A 167 -2.73 12.21 -9.89
CA GLY A 167 -1.32 12.56 -9.83
C GLY A 167 -0.62 12.49 -11.19
N GLU A 168 -0.91 11.44 -11.97
CA GLU A 168 -0.30 11.24 -13.28
C GLU A 168 -0.83 12.22 -14.33
N VAL A 169 -2.12 12.51 -14.34
CA VAL A 169 -2.73 13.47 -15.28
C VAL A 169 -2.21 14.89 -15.03
N ILE A 170 -2.14 15.31 -13.77
CA ILE A 170 -1.71 16.68 -13.43
C ILE A 170 -0.21 16.86 -13.62
N PHE A 171 0.58 15.90 -13.14
CA PHE A 171 2.04 16.05 -13.05
C PHE A 171 2.84 15.19 -14.05
N GLY A 172 2.20 14.25 -14.75
CA GLY A 172 2.88 13.29 -15.64
C GLY A 172 3.68 13.93 -16.75
N LYS A 173 3.27 15.10 -17.25
CA LYS A 173 4.02 15.87 -18.27
C LYS A 173 5.23 16.61 -17.69
N ILE A 174 5.17 16.98 -16.41
CA ILE A 174 6.18 17.81 -15.73
C ILE A 174 7.23 16.91 -15.08
N PHE A 175 6.81 15.79 -14.51
CA PHE A 175 7.64 14.89 -13.71
C PHE A 175 8.15 13.70 -14.54
N ARG A 176 9.29 13.89 -15.20
CA ARG A 176 9.93 12.85 -16.04
C ARG A 176 10.72 11.83 -15.21
N ASN A 177 11.18 12.18 -14.01
CA ASN A 177 11.97 11.32 -13.15
C ASN A 177 11.07 10.39 -12.32
N PHE A 178 11.56 9.17 -12.05
CA PHE A 178 10.81 8.16 -11.28
C PHE A 178 10.47 8.63 -9.85
N ALA A 179 11.40 9.29 -9.15
CA ALA A 179 11.13 9.86 -7.83
C ALA A 179 10.01 10.90 -7.87
N LEU A 180 10.00 11.75 -8.89
CA LEU A 180 8.98 12.77 -9.08
C LEU A 180 7.61 12.15 -9.41
N LYS A 181 7.56 11.00 -10.09
CA LYS A 181 6.32 10.25 -10.30
C LYS A 181 5.75 9.67 -8.99
N LEU A 182 6.61 9.21 -8.09
CA LEU A 182 6.18 8.77 -6.76
C LEU A 182 5.63 9.94 -5.93
N THR A 183 6.27 11.11 -5.99
CA THR A 183 5.74 12.33 -5.31
C THR A 183 4.43 12.78 -5.94
N ALA A 184 4.26 12.66 -7.26
CA ALA A 184 2.99 12.96 -7.94
C ALA A 184 1.83 12.10 -7.42
N ALA A 185 2.06 10.82 -7.19
CA ALA A 185 1.04 9.93 -6.60
C ALA A 185 0.64 10.37 -5.18
N VAL A 186 1.59 10.81 -4.36
CA VAL A 186 1.31 11.34 -3.01
C VAL A 186 0.49 12.63 -3.09
N ILE A 187 0.87 13.56 -3.97
CA ILE A 187 0.12 14.81 -4.18
C ILE A 187 -1.28 14.52 -4.73
N GLY A 188 -1.40 13.58 -5.66
CA GLY A 188 -2.69 13.12 -6.19
C GLY A 188 -3.61 12.56 -5.10
N ALA A 189 -3.07 11.80 -4.15
CA ALA A 189 -3.82 11.32 -2.98
C ALA A 189 -4.31 12.48 -2.10
N ILE A 190 -3.47 13.48 -1.86
CA ILE A 190 -3.86 14.67 -1.07
C ILE A 190 -5.00 15.42 -1.76
N ILE A 191 -4.88 15.66 -3.08
CA ILE A 191 -5.92 16.31 -3.87
C ILE A 191 -7.23 15.52 -3.81
N TYR A 192 -7.16 14.19 -3.99
CA TYR A 192 -8.34 13.33 -3.89
C TYR A 192 -9.06 13.49 -2.53
N TYR A 193 -8.32 13.44 -1.42
CA TYR A 193 -8.90 13.60 -0.09
C TYR A 193 -9.45 15.01 0.16
N ILE A 194 -8.84 16.04 -0.38
CA ILE A 194 -9.38 17.41 -0.30
C ILE A 194 -10.72 17.50 -1.02
N VAL A 195 -10.81 16.99 -2.25
CA VAL A 195 -12.04 16.97 -3.03
C VAL A 195 -13.12 16.18 -2.32
N MET A 196 -12.78 14.99 -1.80
CA MET A 196 -13.72 14.15 -1.07
C MET A 196 -14.28 14.85 0.18
N ASN A 197 -13.41 15.51 0.96
CA ASN A 197 -13.83 16.29 2.13
C ASN A 197 -14.74 17.48 1.73
N PHE A 198 -14.45 18.11 0.61
CA PHE A 198 -15.30 19.20 0.11
C PHE A 198 -16.70 18.70 -0.28
N VAL A 199 -16.79 17.59 -1.00
CA VAL A 199 -18.05 16.95 -1.40
C VAL A 199 -18.89 16.55 -0.17
N LEU A 200 -18.24 15.96 0.84
CA LEU A 200 -18.92 15.58 2.10
C LEU A 200 -19.47 16.80 2.85
N ARG A 201 -18.75 17.93 2.84
CA ARG A 201 -19.23 19.18 3.45
C ARG A 201 -20.41 19.80 2.72
N MET A 202 -20.57 19.53 1.42
CA MET A 202 -21.75 19.95 0.63
C MET A 202 -23.00 19.10 0.92
N GLY A 203 -22.93 18.11 1.83
CA GLY A 203 -24.06 17.27 2.21
C GLY A 203 -24.39 16.16 1.21
N LEU A 204 -23.51 15.89 0.26
CA LEU A 204 -23.65 14.74 -0.64
C LEU A 204 -23.11 13.49 0.09
N SER A 205 -24.00 12.54 0.37
CA SER A 205 -23.62 11.22 0.90
C SER A 205 -22.95 10.41 -0.22
N THR A 206 -21.81 9.83 0.10
CA THR A 206 -21.12 8.87 -0.79
C THR A 206 -21.65 7.46 -0.58
#